data_e5e5277df527d710f391044630d9bd25
#
_entry.id   e5e5277df527d710f391044630d9bd25
#
_cell.length_a   1.000
_cell.length_b   1.000
_cell.length_c   1.000
_cell.angle_alpha   90.00
_cell.angle_beta   90.00
_cell.angle_gamma   90.00
#
_symmetry.space_group_name_H-M   'P 1'
#
loop_
_entity.id
_entity.type
_entity.pdbx_description
1 polymer ?
#
loop_
_entity_poly.entity_id
_entity_poly.type
_entity_poly.pdbx_seq_one_letter_code
_entity_poly.pdbx_strand_id
1 'polypeptide(L)'
;TSRRQRQMCIRDRLYVDPKTEHTVSDSKHMDFYRKQLRIALRNCGFIDPENIEEYIAREGYFALADCLLNKQPTDVIDIIKRSGLRGRGGGGFPTGLKWEFANKQQSDVKYVVCNADEGDPGAFMDRSIMEGDPHSIVEAMCVCGYSIGSTKGLVYIRAEYPLAINRLKTAINQAREYGLLGDHILGTDFSFDIEIRYGAGAFVCGEETALIHSMEGKRGEPTLKPPFPAESGYLGKPTNVNNVETLANIPIILTKGADWFATIGTERSKGTKVFALAGKINNVGLIEVPMGTTLREVIYEIGGGIKGGKKFKAVQTGGPSGGCLTEKHLDTPIDFDNLLSAGSMMGSGGMIVMDEDDCMVSVARFYLDFTVEESCGKCTPCRIGNKRLLELLNKITEGKGTEKDLDTLATLGQVIKDTALCGLGQTSPNPVLSTLDNFYDEYMEHVRDKTCRSKQCKSLLTYTISPERCIGCHLCAKNCPADAISGLVRKPHVIAPDKCIKCGMCMARCKFNAILVC
;
A
#
# COMPACT_ATOMS: atom_id res chain seq x y z
N THR A 1 -20.91 6.74 36.99
CA THR A 1 -20.90 8.02 36.26
C THR A 1 -22.30 8.40 35.82
N SER A 2 -22.73 9.64 36.15
CA SER A 2 -24.06 10.12 35.79
C SER A 2 -24.28 10.13 34.27
N ARG A 3 -25.53 9.97 33.82
CA ARG A 3 -25.90 10.04 32.39
C ARG A 3 -25.43 11.34 31.72
N ARG A 4 -25.34 12.45 32.46
CA ARG A 4 -24.75 13.73 32.01
C ARG A 4 -23.23 13.67 31.80
N GLN A 5 -22.49 12.99 32.68
CA GLN A 5 -21.03 12.81 32.51
C GLN A 5 -20.69 11.93 31.31
N ARG A 6 -21.47 10.85 31.06
CA ARG A 6 -21.29 10.04 29.84
C ARG A 6 -21.59 10.82 28.57
N GLN A 7 -22.62 11.68 28.58
CA GLN A 7 -22.93 12.53 27.43
C GLN A 7 -21.86 13.62 27.18
N MET A 8 -21.27 14.20 28.25
CA MET A 8 -20.15 15.13 28.12
C MET A 8 -18.92 14.44 27.53
N CYS A 9 -18.52 13.26 28.06
CA CYS A 9 -17.38 12.50 27.53
C CYS A 9 -17.58 12.05 26.07
N ILE A 10 -18.81 11.85 25.62
CA ILE A 10 -19.11 11.55 24.21
C ILE A 10 -18.97 12.81 23.36
N ARG A 11 -19.50 13.97 23.81
CA ARG A 11 -19.39 15.23 23.05
C ARG A 11 -17.95 15.67 22.80
N ASP A 12 -17.06 15.52 23.79
CA ASP A 12 -15.66 15.90 23.67
C ASP A 12 -14.84 14.98 22.73
N ARG A 13 -15.44 13.85 22.32
CA ARG A 13 -14.85 12.89 21.38
C ARG A 13 -15.50 12.89 20.00
N LEU A 14 -16.51 13.71 19.78
CA LEU A 14 -17.15 13.82 18.48
C LEU A 14 -16.29 14.65 17.52
N TYR A 15 -16.30 14.24 16.26
CA TYR A 15 -15.63 15.00 15.21
C TYR A 15 -16.27 16.39 15.07
N VAL A 16 -15.42 17.40 15.06
CA VAL A 16 -15.82 18.78 14.75
C VAL A 16 -15.39 19.07 13.32
N ASP A 17 -16.34 19.38 12.46
CA ASP A 17 -16.05 19.74 11.07
C ASP A 17 -15.26 21.06 11.06
N PRO A 18 -14.02 21.06 10.52
CA PRO A 18 -13.16 22.24 10.53
C PRO A 18 -13.67 23.40 9.67
N LYS A 19 -14.65 23.16 8.77
CA LYS A 19 -15.24 24.20 7.91
C LYS A 19 -16.46 24.87 8.55
N THR A 20 -17.26 24.09 9.26
CA THR A 20 -18.54 24.57 9.82
C THR A 20 -18.48 24.75 11.33
N GLU A 21 -17.42 24.27 12.00
CA GLU A 21 -17.24 24.22 13.46
C GLU A 21 -18.37 23.48 14.19
N HIS A 22 -19.21 22.74 13.45
CA HIS A 22 -20.28 21.96 14.04
C HIS A 22 -19.81 20.56 14.42
N THR A 23 -20.30 20.07 15.55
CA THR A 23 -20.07 18.70 16.02
C THR A 23 -20.89 17.73 15.18
N VAL A 24 -20.23 16.74 14.56
CA VAL A 24 -20.85 15.71 13.73
C VAL A 24 -20.98 14.43 14.55
N SER A 25 -22.19 13.95 14.72
CA SER A 25 -22.53 12.76 15.53
C SER A 25 -22.55 11.45 14.74
N ASP A 26 -22.61 11.51 13.41
CA ASP A 26 -22.66 10.35 12.52
C ASP A 26 -21.56 10.48 11.45
N SER A 27 -20.76 9.44 11.30
CA SER A 27 -19.68 9.37 10.31
C SER A 27 -20.17 9.60 8.87
N LYS A 28 -21.41 9.25 8.56
CA LYS A 28 -22.02 9.50 7.25
C LYS A 28 -22.11 10.99 6.87
N HIS A 29 -22.07 11.87 7.85
CA HIS A 29 -22.07 13.33 7.63
C HIS A 29 -20.68 13.95 7.61
N MET A 30 -19.62 13.16 7.84
CA MET A 30 -18.25 13.63 7.69
C MET A 30 -17.86 13.60 6.22
N ASP A 31 -17.25 14.68 5.71
CA ASP A 31 -16.81 14.77 4.31
C ASP A 31 -15.91 13.58 3.91
N PHE A 32 -15.06 13.14 4.83
CA PHE A 32 -14.18 11.98 4.61
C PHE A 32 -14.94 10.69 4.28
N TYR A 33 -16.08 10.42 4.95
CA TYR A 33 -16.83 9.17 4.77
C TYR A 33 -17.95 9.26 3.75
N ARG A 34 -18.54 10.45 3.56
CA ARG A 34 -19.75 10.67 2.75
C ARG A 34 -19.59 10.22 1.29
N LYS A 35 -18.39 10.36 0.72
CA LYS A 35 -18.09 10.01 -0.67
C LYS A 35 -17.52 8.59 -0.85
N GLN A 36 -17.37 7.84 0.21
CA GLN A 36 -16.89 6.49 0.18
C GLN A 36 -18.05 5.50 0.01
N LEU A 37 -17.79 4.42 -0.72
CA LEU A 37 -18.66 3.26 -0.82
C LEU A 37 -17.91 2.06 -0.20
N ARG A 38 -18.25 1.72 1.05
CA ARG A 38 -17.55 0.69 1.82
C ARG A 38 -18.20 -0.67 1.59
N ILE A 39 -17.50 -1.55 0.88
CA ILE A 39 -17.86 -2.94 0.59
C ILE A 39 -16.92 -3.89 1.35
N ALA A 40 -15.62 -3.82 1.09
CA ALA A 40 -14.63 -4.59 1.83
C ALA A 40 -14.51 -4.13 3.30
N LEU A 41 -14.62 -2.82 3.54
CA LEU A 41 -14.58 -2.23 4.88
C LEU A 41 -15.96 -2.09 5.55
N ARG A 42 -17.03 -2.73 5.02
CA ARG A 42 -18.43 -2.54 5.44
C ARG A 42 -18.68 -2.69 6.95
N ASN A 43 -17.98 -3.62 7.56
CA ASN A 43 -18.12 -3.94 9.00
C ASN A 43 -17.06 -3.29 9.88
N CYS A 44 -15.93 -2.86 9.31
CA CYS A 44 -14.83 -2.28 10.09
C CYS A 44 -15.29 -1.02 10.85
N GLY A 45 -15.20 -1.08 12.18
CA GLY A 45 -15.63 -0.02 13.09
C GLY A 45 -17.14 -0.01 13.42
N PHE A 46 -17.92 -1.00 12.92
CA PHE A 46 -19.36 -1.13 13.16
C PHE A 46 -19.75 -2.39 13.93
N ILE A 47 -18.90 -3.42 13.94
CA ILE A 47 -19.07 -4.65 14.71
C ILE A 47 -17.93 -4.81 15.69
N ASP A 48 -18.15 -5.61 16.73
CA ASP A 48 -17.07 -6.19 17.52
C ASP A 48 -16.47 -7.36 16.73
N PRO A 49 -15.21 -7.25 16.25
CA PRO A 49 -14.58 -8.28 15.44
C PRO A 49 -14.28 -9.59 16.22
N GLU A 50 -14.42 -9.57 17.55
CA GLU A 50 -14.24 -10.72 18.43
C GLU A 50 -15.59 -11.39 18.79
N ASN A 51 -16.69 -10.94 18.17
CA ASN A 51 -18.03 -11.49 18.40
C ASN A 51 -18.67 -11.94 17.07
N ILE A 52 -18.73 -13.26 16.87
CA ILE A 52 -19.34 -13.87 15.67
C ILE A 52 -20.82 -13.53 15.51
N GLU A 53 -21.58 -13.34 16.61
CA GLU A 53 -23.01 -13.04 16.54
C GLU A 53 -23.29 -11.67 15.89
N GLU A 54 -22.40 -10.69 16.11
CA GLU A 54 -22.52 -9.40 15.44
C GLU A 54 -22.25 -9.49 13.93
N TYR A 55 -21.34 -10.37 13.52
CA TYR A 55 -21.11 -10.65 12.10
C TYR A 55 -22.31 -11.36 11.48
N ILE A 56 -22.88 -12.39 12.15
CA ILE A 56 -24.08 -13.11 11.71
C ILE A 56 -25.27 -12.16 11.63
N ALA A 57 -25.48 -11.27 12.62
CA ALA A 57 -26.56 -10.27 12.61
C ALA A 57 -26.48 -9.30 11.42
N ARG A 58 -25.34 -9.23 10.74
CA ARG A 58 -25.12 -8.45 9.52
C ARG A 58 -25.04 -9.33 8.25
N GLU A 59 -25.80 -10.41 8.23
CA GLU A 59 -25.89 -11.37 7.12
C GLU A 59 -24.58 -12.18 6.91
N GLY A 60 -23.67 -12.22 7.90
CA GLY A 60 -22.45 -13.03 7.85
C GLY A 60 -22.77 -14.52 7.86
N TYR A 61 -21.99 -15.31 7.10
CA TYR A 61 -22.15 -16.74 6.82
C TYR A 61 -23.42 -17.14 6.05
N PHE A 62 -24.28 -16.19 5.71
CA PHE A 62 -25.46 -16.46 4.85
C PHE A 62 -25.03 -16.82 3.42
N ALA A 63 -23.98 -16.17 2.92
CA ALA A 63 -23.44 -16.51 1.60
C ALA A 63 -22.87 -17.95 1.58
N LEU A 64 -22.16 -18.36 2.63
CA LEU A 64 -21.68 -19.73 2.76
C LEU A 64 -22.83 -20.72 2.82
N ALA A 65 -23.85 -20.46 3.65
CA ALA A 65 -25.02 -21.32 3.77
C ALA A 65 -25.76 -21.48 2.44
N ASP A 66 -25.98 -20.39 1.74
CA ASP A 66 -26.64 -20.42 0.41
C ASP A 66 -25.80 -21.18 -0.64
N CYS A 67 -24.48 -21.06 -0.59
CA CYS A 67 -23.60 -21.84 -1.46
C CYS A 67 -23.70 -23.35 -1.18
N LEU A 68 -23.62 -23.74 0.08
CA LEU A 68 -23.60 -25.17 0.46
C LEU A 68 -24.95 -25.86 0.26
N LEU A 69 -26.05 -25.14 0.48
CA LEU A 69 -27.41 -25.73 0.46
C LEU A 69 -28.09 -25.61 -0.90
N ASN A 70 -27.78 -24.59 -1.69
CA ASN A 70 -28.58 -24.23 -2.88
C ASN A 70 -27.78 -24.13 -4.19
N LYS A 71 -26.45 -24.21 -4.17
CA LYS A 71 -25.61 -24.00 -5.36
C LYS A 71 -24.62 -25.12 -5.57
N GLN A 72 -24.26 -25.37 -6.82
CA GLN A 72 -23.11 -26.22 -7.16
C GLN A 72 -21.82 -25.39 -7.14
N PRO A 73 -20.64 -25.99 -6.92
CA PRO A 73 -19.35 -25.31 -6.99
C PRO A 73 -19.14 -24.46 -8.24
N THR A 74 -19.57 -24.95 -9.39
CA THR A 74 -19.49 -24.26 -10.69
C THR A 74 -20.37 -23.01 -10.74
N ASP A 75 -21.55 -23.04 -10.11
CA ASP A 75 -22.46 -21.89 -10.06
C ASP A 75 -21.83 -20.74 -9.28
N VAL A 76 -21.15 -21.05 -8.16
CA VAL A 76 -20.43 -20.05 -7.36
C VAL A 76 -19.29 -19.43 -8.17
N ILE A 77 -18.50 -20.25 -8.88
CA ILE A 77 -17.43 -19.77 -9.77
C ILE A 77 -18.01 -18.83 -10.85
N ASP A 78 -19.13 -19.19 -11.47
CA ASP A 78 -19.76 -18.37 -12.50
C ASP A 78 -20.30 -17.05 -11.95
N ILE A 79 -20.85 -17.03 -10.74
CA ILE A 79 -21.23 -15.79 -10.06
C ILE A 79 -20.01 -14.88 -9.88
N ILE A 80 -18.89 -15.41 -9.38
CA ILE A 80 -17.65 -14.61 -9.20
C ILE A 80 -17.09 -14.14 -10.55
N LYS A 81 -17.16 -14.95 -11.62
CA LYS A 81 -16.77 -14.53 -12.97
C LYS A 81 -17.66 -13.38 -13.48
N ARG A 82 -18.98 -13.51 -13.39
CA ARG A 82 -19.94 -12.48 -13.82
C ARG A 82 -19.80 -11.18 -13.03
N SER A 83 -19.43 -11.25 -11.75
CA SER A 83 -19.19 -10.05 -10.93
C SER A 83 -18.07 -9.18 -11.49
N GLY A 84 -17.16 -9.75 -12.29
CA GLY A 84 -15.99 -9.05 -12.80
C GLY A 84 -14.95 -8.72 -11.73
N LEU A 85 -15.00 -9.37 -10.56
CA LEU A 85 -14.02 -9.15 -9.49
C LEU A 85 -12.60 -9.51 -9.97
N ARG A 86 -11.71 -8.54 -9.93
CA ARG A 86 -10.27 -8.71 -10.15
C ARG A 86 -9.53 -8.72 -8.82
N GLY A 87 -8.43 -9.45 -8.73
CA GLY A 87 -7.58 -9.53 -7.53
C GLY A 87 -7.13 -8.15 -7.03
N ARG A 88 -7.23 -7.91 -5.72
CA ARG A 88 -6.94 -6.62 -5.05
C ARG A 88 -5.49 -6.51 -4.53
N GLY A 89 -4.71 -7.58 -4.65
CA GLY A 89 -3.30 -7.59 -4.24
C GLY A 89 -2.30 -6.96 -5.23
N GLY A 90 -2.77 -6.25 -6.27
CA GLY A 90 -1.94 -5.47 -7.19
C GLY A 90 -1.99 -5.93 -8.64
N GLY A 91 -1.96 -7.22 -8.93
CA GLY A 91 -1.90 -7.75 -10.30
C GLY A 91 -3.23 -7.71 -11.06
N GLY A 92 -4.36 -7.57 -10.38
CA GLY A 92 -5.67 -7.43 -11.01
C GLY A 92 -6.14 -8.61 -11.86
N PHE A 93 -5.66 -9.84 -11.60
CA PHE A 93 -6.10 -11.03 -12.35
C PHE A 93 -7.58 -11.36 -12.02
N PRO A 94 -8.40 -11.79 -12.99
CA PRO A 94 -9.80 -12.14 -12.75
C PRO A 94 -9.96 -13.28 -11.74
N THR A 95 -10.61 -13.02 -10.60
CA THR A 95 -10.70 -13.94 -9.46
C THR A 95 -11.43 -15.23 -9.83
N GLY A 96 -12.57 -15.12 -10.51
CA GLY A 96 -13.36 -16.29 -10.91
C GLY A 96 -12.63 -17.21 -11.90
N LEU A 97 -11.80 -16.68 -12.80
CA LEU A 97 -10.96 -17.51 -13.68
C LEU A 97 -9.87 -18.25 -12.89
N LYS A 98 -9.29 -17.63 -11.88
CA LYS A 98 -8.31 -18.28 -11.00
C LYS A 98 -8.93 -19.46 -10.25
N TRP A 99 -10.18 -19.30 -9.78
CA TRP A 99 -10.94 -20.37 -9.13
C TRP A 99 -11.29 -21.50 -10.10
N GLU A 100 -11.72 -21.15 -11.32
CA GLU A 100 -12.02 -22.12 -12.36
C GLU A 100 -10.81 -22.98 -12.73
N PHE A 101 -9.61 -22.38 -12.84
CA PHE A 101 -8.38 -23.13 -13.12
C PHE A 101 -8.06 -24.13 -12.01
N ALA A 102 -8.20 -23.74 -10.75
CA ALA A 102 -7.99 -24.64 -9.63
C ALA A 102 -9.09 -25.73 -9.51
N ASN A 103 -10.34 -25.38 -9.80
CA ASN A 103 -11.45 -26.34 -9.79
C ASN A 103 -11.22 -27.45 -10.83
N LYS A 104 -10.78 -27.12 -12.05
CA LYS A 104 -10.54 -28.09 -13.14
C LYS A 104 -9.40 -29.08 -12.86
N GLN A 105 -8.52 -28.80 -11.92
CA GLN A 105 -7.43 -29.74 -11.61
C GLN A 105 -7.95 -30.98 -10.90
N GLN A 106 -7.44 -32.14 -11.29
CA GLN A 106 -7.71 -33.39 -10.62
C GLN A 106 -6.62 -33.64 -9.57
N SER A 107 -6.99 -33.66 -8.31
CA SER A 107 -6.07 -33.91 -7.19
C SER A 107 -6.85 -34.41 -5.96
N ASP A 108 -6.20 -35.26 -5.18
CA ASP A 108 -6.67 -35.73 -3.89
C ASP A 108 -6.76 -34.62 -2.83
N VAL A 109 -5.87 -33.63 -2.93
CA VAL A 109 -5.84 -32.47 -2.04
C VAL A 109 -5.64 -31.20 -2.86
N LYS A 110 -6.40 -30.16 -2.52
CA LYS A 110 -6.22 -28.79 -3.02
C LYS A 110 -6.12 -27.83 -1.84
N TYR A 111 -5.55 -26.68 -2.06
CA TYR A 111 -5.36 -25.66 -1.02
C TYR A 111 -5.98 -24.31 -1.40
N VAL A 112 -6.62 -23.68 -0.42
CA VAL A 112 -6.96 -22.24 -0.47
C VAL A 112 -5.96 -21.49 0.37
N VAL A 113 -5.32 -20.47 -0.20
CA VAL A 113 -4.36 -19.61 0.52
C VAL A 113 -4.85 -18.18 0.52
N CYS A 114 -5.00 -17.63 1.72
CA CYS A 114 -5.16 -16.19 1.92
C CYS A 114 -3.77 -15.56 2.02
N ASN A 115 -3.43 -14.72 1.06
CA ASN A 115 -2.22 -13.91 1.09
C ASN A 115 -2.47 -12.65 1.91
N ALA A 116 -1.98 -12.65 3.14
CA ALA A 116 -2.01 -11.55 4.09
C ALA A 116 -0.59 -10.99 4.36
N ASP A 117 0.31 -11.13 3.38
CA ASP A 117 1.65 -10.54 3.38
C ASP A 117 1.62 -9.14 2.76
N GLU A 118 1.13 -8.16 3.53
CA GLU A 118 1.04 -6.76 3.14
C GLU A 118 2.33 -6.04 3.51
N GLY A 119 3.24 -5.88 2.55
CA GLY A 119 4.59 -5.35 2.78
C GLY A 119 4.85 -3.97 2.20
N ASP A 120 3.93 -3.37 1.45
CA ASP A 120 4.08 -2.04 0.85
C ASP A 120 4.26 -0.95 1.91
N PRO A 121 5.23 -0.03 1.80
CA PRO A 121 5.36 1.09 2.71
C PRO A 121 4.10 1.96 2.74
N GLY A 122 3.48 2.09 3.91
CA GLY A 122 2.26 2.87 4.11
C GLY A 122 0.95 2.13 3.79
N ALA A 123 0.99 0.87 3.34
CA ALA A 123 -0.19 0.04 3.15
C ALA A 123 -0.61 -0.64 4.46
N PHE A 124 -1.92 -0.62 4.77
CA PHE A 124 -2.52 -1.27 5.95
C PHE A 124 -4.00 -1.66 5.74
N MET A 125 -4.39 -1.88 4.48
CA MET A 125 -5.76 -2.25 4.10
C MET A 125 -6.10 -3.65 4.57
N ASP A 126 -5.27 -4.62 4.21
CA ASP A 126 -5.47 -6.04 4.54
C ASP A 126 -5.42 -6.27 6.05
N ARG A 127 -4.46 -5.63 6.71
CA ARG A 127 -4.37 -5.59 8.17
C ARG A 127 -5.68 -5.10 8.78
N SER A 128 -6.21 -3.97 8.31
CA SER A 128 -7.42 -3.36 8.87
C SER A 128 -8.68 -4.20 8.65
N ILE A 129 -8.77 -4.91 7.51
CA ILE A 129 -9.86 -5.85 7.27
C ILE A 129 -9.79 -7.01 8.26
N MET A 130 -8.62 -7.62 8.44
CA MET A 130 -8.44 -8.72 9.39
C MET A 130 -8.63 -8.29 10.86
N GLU A 131 -8.32 -7.04 11.19
CA GLU A 131 -8.57 -6.48 12.51
C GLU A 131 -10.03 -6.08 12.74
N GLY A 132 -10.76 -5.68 11.70
CA GLY A 132 -12.10 -5.13 11.81
C GLY A 132 -13.24 -6.07 11.41
N ASP A 133 -12.96 -7.06 10.56
CA ASP A 133 -13.93 -8.02 10.02
C ASP A 133 -13.28 -9.37 9.67
N PRO A 134 -12.65 -10.09 10.63
CA PRO A 134 -11.94 -11.33 10.36
C PRO A 134 -12.86 -12.45 9.86
N HIS A 135 -14.13 -12.45 10.27
CA HIS A 135 -15.10 -13.47 9.87
C HIS A 135 -15.41 -13.42 8.36
N SER A 136 -15.35 -12.25 7.72
CA SER A 136 -15.54 -12.15 6.28
C SER A 136 -14.46 -12.92 5.48
N ILE A 137 -13.25 -13.00 6.03
CA ILE A 137 -12.14 -13.76 5.43
C ILE A 137 -12.35 -15.26 5.66
N VAL A 138 -12.77 -15.68 6.86
CA VAL A 138 -13.08 -17.09 7.17
C VAL A 138 -14.20 -17.59 6.26
N GLU A 139 -15.32 -16.87 6.17
CA GLU A 139 -16.44 -17.20 5.28
C GLU A 139 -15.99 -17.30 3.81
N ALA A 140 -15.26 -16.30 3.31
CA ALA A 140 -14.80 -16.27 1.92
C ALA A 140 -13.85 -17.43 1.58
N MET A 141 -12.98 -17.82 2.53
CA MET A 141 -12.09 -18.97 2.35
C MET A 141 -12.87 -20.28 2.30
N CYS A 142 -13.91 -20.45 3.14
CA CYS A 142 -14.81 -21.62 3.09
C CYS A 142 -15.53 -21.71 1.73
N VAL A 143 -16.10 -20.59 1.25
CA VAL A 143 -16.74 -20.50 -0.08
C VAL A 143 -15.76 -20.83 -1.20
N CYS A 144 -14.53 -20.32 -1.14
CA CYS A 144 -13.49 -20.65 -2.11
C CYS A 144 -13.14 -22.15 -2.07
N GLY A 145 -13.01 -22.71 -0.85
CA GLY A 145 -12.75 -24.13 -0.63
C GLY A 145 -13.82 -25.01 -1.26
N TYR A 146 -15.10 -24.71 -1.00
CA TYR A 146 -16.23 -25.38 -1.64
C TYR A 146 -16.15 -25.31 -3.16
N SER A 147 -15.93 -24.13 -3.69
CA SER A 147 -15.92 -23.86 -5.12
C SER A 147 -14.84 -24.62 -5.89
N ILE A 148 -13.67 -24.80 -5.30
CA ILE A 148 -12.55 -25.48 -5.98
C ILE A 148 -12.38 -26.96 -5.57
N GLY A 149 -13.18 -27.44 -4.60
CA GLY A 149 -13.08 -28.80 -4.05
C GLY A 149 -11.87 -28.95 -3.12
N SER A 150 -11.61 -27.96 -2.27
CA SER A 150 -10.56 -27.98 -1.25
C SER A 150 -11.14 -28.17 0.14
N THR A 151 -10.45 -28.92 0.98
CA THR A 151 -10.76 -29.09 2.41
C THR A 151 -9.79 -28.36 3.33
N LYS A 152 -8.79 -27.67 2.77
CA LYS A 152 -7.70 -27.02 3.54
C LYS A 152 -7.47 -25.58 3.14
N GLY A 153 -7.57 -24.70 4.14
CA GLY A 153 -7.24 -23.28 4.05
C GLY A 153 -5.97 -22.92 4.82
N LEU A 154 -5.16 -22.05 4.26
CA LEU A 154 -3.97 -21.50 4.90
C LEU A 154 -4.02 -19.99 4.84
N VAL A 155 -3.85 -19.30 5.98
CA VAL A 155 -3.65 -17.85 6.00
C VAL A 155 -2.18 -17.58 6.22
N TYR A 156 -1.50 -17.00 5.22
CA TYR A 156 -0.13 -16.55 5.35
C TYR A 156 -0.12 -15.08 5.75
N ILE A 157 0.23 -14.79 7.00
CA ILE A 157 0.16 -13.47 7.61
C ILE A 157 1.51 -13.07 8.21
N ARG A 158 1.86 -11.80 8.13
CA ARG A 158 3.06 -11.23 8.76
C ARG A 158 3.00 -11.36 10.28
N ALA A 159 4.06 -11.87 10.89
CA ALA A 159 4.19 -11.96 12.35
C ALA A 159 4.10 -10.60 13.07
N GLU A 160 4.35 -9.52 12.32
CA GLU A 160 4.29 -8.11 12.77
C GLU A 160 2.85 -7.60 12.99
N TYR A 161 1.81 -8.40 12.67
CA TYR A 161 0.41 -8.04 12.84
C TYR A 161 -0.27 -8.80 14.00
N PRO A 162 0.20 -8.66 15.27
CA PRO A 162 -0.27 -9.47 16.38
C PRO A 162 -1.77 -9.32 16.65
N LEU A 163 -2.36 -8.12 16.47
CA LEU A 163 -3.78 -7.91 16.68
C LEU A 163 -4.62 -8.63 15.61
N ALA A 164 -4.26 -8.51 14.34
CA ALA A 164 -4.92 -9.22 13.25
C ALA A 164 -4.84 -10.74 13.44
N ILE A 165 -3.67 -11.26 13.84
CA ILE A 165 -3.46 -12.68 14.15
C ILE A 165 -4.40 -13.15 15.27
N ASN A 166 -4.49 -12.41 16.37
CA ASN A 166 -5.31 -12.78 17.52
C ASN A 166 -6.80 -12.77 17.15
N ARG A 167 -7.28 -11.73 16.45
CA ARG A 167 -8.68 -11.65 16.01
C ARG A 167 -9.03 -12.73 15.00
N LEU A 168 -8.12 -13.04 14.08
CA LEU A 168 -8.33 -14.13 13.12
C LEU A 168 -8.38 -15.49 13.83
N LYS A 169 -7.52 -15.74 14.85
CA LYS A 169 -7.60 -16.96 15.67
C LYS A 169 -8.93 -17.07 16.41
N THR A 170 -9.40 -15.97 16.99
CA THR A 170 -10.71 -15.90 17.65
C THR A 170 -11.83 -16.24 16.66
N ALA A 171 -11.82 -15.62 15.47
CA ALA A 171 -12.82 -15.86 14.44
C ALA A 171 -12.82 -17.32 13.95
N ILE A 172 -11.65 -17.93 13.73
CA ILE A 172 -11.51 -19.33 13.33
C ILE A 172 -12.08 -20.26 14.41
N ASN A 173 -11.76 -20.01 15.70
CA ASN A 173 -12.26 -20.84 16.79
C ASN A 173 -13.78 -20.70 16.94
N GLN A 174 -14.33 -19.49 16.91
CA GLN A 174 -15.76 -19.25 16.95
C GLN A 174 -16.47 -19.93 15.76
N ALA A 175 -15.92 -19.84 14.55
CA ALA A 175 -16.49 -20.49 13.38
C ALA A 175 -16.53 -22.04 13.54
N ARG A 176 -15.52 -22.64 14.17
CA ARG A 176 -15.52 -24.07 14.52
C ARG A 176 -16.60 -24.42 15.55
N GLU A 177 -16.72 -23.62 16.62
CA GLU A 177 -17.73 -23.79 17.66
C GLU A 177 -19.16 -23.72 17.12
N TYR A 178 -19.39 -22.87 16.11
CA TYR A 178 -20.71 -22.71 15.46
C TYR A 178 -20.96 -23.70 14.32
N GLY A 179 -20.04 -24.63 14.03
CA GLY A 179 -20.16 -25.60 12.93
C GLY A 179 -20.09 -24.97 11.53
N LEU A 180 -19.43 -23.81 11.43
CA LEU A 180 -19.21 -23.07 10.19
C LEU A 180 -17.81 -23.30 9.63
N LEU A 181 -16.98 -24.05 10.36
CA LEU A 181 -15.64 -24.49 10.00
C LEU A 181 -15.38 -25.85 10.62
N GLY A 182 -14.57 -26.70 9.98
CA GLY A 182 -14.26 -28.07 10.43
C GLY A 182 -14.99 -29.11 9.59
N ASP A 183 -15.46 -30.19 10.25
CA ASP A 183 -16.13 -31.30 9.59
C ASP A 183 -17.63 -31.02 9.43
N HIS A 184 -18.21 -31.50 8.31
CA HIS A 184 -19.65 -31.44 8.03
C HIS A 184 -20.31 -30.09 8.24
N ILE A 185 -19.73 -29.03 7.66
CA ILE A 185 -20.18 -27.66 7.82
C ILE A 185 -21.68 -27.53 7.53
N LEU A 186 -22.44 -26.94 8.45
CA LEU A 186 -23.90 -26.81 8.39
C LEU A 186 -24.65 -28.16 8.15
N GLY A 187 -24.04 -29.28 8.57
CA GLY A 187 -24.61 -30.62 8.39
C GLY A 187 -24.53 -31.16 6.96
N THR A 188 -23.74 -30.56 6.09
CA THR A 188 -23.47 -31.02 4.72
C THR A 188 -22.29 -31.98 4.66
N ASP A 189 -22.01 -32.56 3.49
CA ASP A 189 -20.83 -33.42 3.29
C ASP A 189 -19.54 -32.59 3.09
N PHE A 190 -19.62 -31.26 3.11
CA PHE A 190 -18.48 -30.40 2.95
C PHE A 190 -17.74 -30.19 4.28
N SER A 191 -16.42 -30.38 4.23
CA SER A 191 -15.51 -30.14 5.35
C SER A 191 -14.39 -29.21 4.92
N PHE A 192 -14.06 -28.22 5.74
CA PHE A 192 -12.99 -27.27 5.45
C PHE A 192 -12.45 -26.69 6.75
N ASP A 193 -11.13 -26.64 6.90
CA ASP A 193 -10.51 -26.02 8.06
C ASP A 193 -9.36 -25.08 7.68
N ILE A 194 -9.06 -24.12 8.54
CA ILE A 194 -8.10 -23.04 8.30
C ILE A 194 -6.98 -23.09 9.33
N GLU A 195 -5.75 -23.05 8.82
CA GLU A 195 -4.53 -22.87 9.62
C GLU A 195 -3.87 -21.54 9.34
N ILE A 196 -3.22 -20.95 10.36
CA ILE A 196 -2.42 -19.72 10.21
C ILE A 196 -0.95 -20.09 10.06
N ARG A 197 -0.30 -19.53 9.04
CA ARG A 197 1.14 -19.58 8.77
C ARG A 197 1.75 -18.19 8.91
N TYR A 198 2.89 -18.09 9.59
CA TYR A 198 3.53 -16.83 9.87
C TYR A 198 4.62 -16.52 8.85
N GLY A 199 4.53 -15.34 8.23
CA GLY A 199 5.59 -14.77 7.42
C GLY A 199 6.56 -13.97 8.27
N ALA A 200 7.83 -13.96 7.87
CA ALA A 200 8.89 -13.19 8.53
C ALA A 200 8.96 -11.72 8.07
N GLY A 201 7.95 -11.24 7.35
CA GLY A 201 7.83 -9.84 6.94
C GLY A 201 8.59 -9.44 5.67
N ALA A 202 9.08 -10.38 4.87
CA ALA A 202 9.74 -10.07 3.60
C ALA A 202 8.71 -9.73 2.51
N PHE A 203 8.81 -8.53 1.93
CA PHE A 203 7.90 -8.05 0.88
C PHE A 203 7.82 -8.99 -0.35
N VAL A 204 8.94 -9.63 -0.71
CA VAL A 204 8.97 -10.59 -1.81
C VAL A 204 8.05 -11.79 -1.60
N CYS A 205 7.71 -12.13 -0.34
CA CYS A 205 6.78 -13.21 -0.01
C CYS A 205 5.31 -12.87 -0.32
N GLY A 206 5.00 -11.62 -0.69
CA GLY A 206 3.71 -11.25 -1.29
C GLY A 206 3.51 -11.83 -2.71
N GLU A 207 4.59 -12.18 -3.42
CA GLU A 207 4.50 -12.92 -4.68
C GLU A 207 4.09 -14.38 -4.40
N GLU A 208 3.08 -14.89 -5.13
CA GLU A 208 2.40 -16.14 -4.77
C GLU A 208 3.32 -17.38 -4.73
N THR A 209 4.35 -17.46 -5.57
CA THR A 209 5.29 -18.61 -5.56
C THR A 209 6.33 -18.47 -4.45
N ALA A 210 6.79 -17.27 -4.16
CA ALA A 210 7.67 -16.99 -3.02
C ALA A 210 6.96 -17.25 -1.68
N LEU A 211 5.68 -16.86 -1.58
CA LEU A 211 4.81 -17.17 -0.45
C LEU A 211 4.70 -18.68 -0.22
N ILE A 212 4.42 -19.44 -1.28
CA ILE A 212 4.33 -20.91 -1.22
C ILE A 212 5.64 -21.51 -0.72
N HIS A 213 6.79 -21.10 -1.26
CA HIS A 213 8.10 -21.57 -0.80
C HIS A 213 8.34 -21.25 0.68
N SER A 214 7.96 -20.05 1.13
CA SER A 214 8.06 -19.66 2.54
C SER A 214 7.20 -20.55 3.44
N MET A 215 5.96 -20.87 3.04
CA MET A 215 5.10 -21.80 3.77
C MET A 215 5.66 -23.23 3.84
N GLU A 216 6.42 -23.62 2.83
CA GLU A 216 7.13 -24.92 2.78
C GLU A 216 8.43 -24.95 3.60
N GLY A 217 8.77 -23.86 4.29
CA GLY A 217 10.02 -23.73 5.04
C GLY A 217 11.26 -23.53 4.16
N LYS A 218 11.07 -23.22 2.88
CA LYS A 218 12.11 -22.89 1.93
C LYS A 218 12.36 -21.38 1.92
N ARG A 219 13.44 -20.95 1.26
CA ARG A 219 13.67 -19.53 0.99
C ARG A 219 12.53 -18.96 0.14
N GLY A 220 11.99 -17.81 0.53
CA GLY A 220 10.94 -17.10 -0.20
C GLY A 220 11.45 -16.51 -1.51
N GLU A 221 11.60 -17.33 -2.51
CA GLU A 221 12.08 -16.97 -3.85
C GLU A 221 11.02 -17.30 -4.91
N PRO A 222 10.71 -16.36 -5.80
CA PRO A 222 9.80 -16.63 -6.92
C PRO A 222 10.32 -17.71 -7.87
N THR A 223 9.38 -18.45 -8.47
CA THR A 223 9.64 -19.38 -9.57
C THR A 223 9.04 -18.88 -10.88
N LEU A 224 9.59 -19.38 -11.98
CA LEU A 224 9.00 -19.16 -13.30
C LEU A 224 7.66 -19.87 -13.42
N LYS A 225 6.74 -19.26 -14.15
CA LYS A 225 5.45 -19.82 -14.52
C LYS A 225 5.44 -20.08 -16.04
N PRO A 226 4.85 -21.13 -16.57
CA PRO A 226 4.20 -22.27 -15.91
C PRO A 226 5.16 -23.24 -15.20
N PRO A 227 4.67 -24.12 -14.28
CA PRO A 227 3.27 -24.27 -13.90
C PRO A 227 2.79 -23.13 -13.00
N PHE A 228 1.51 -22.80 -13.08
CA PHE A 228 0.88 -21.85 -12.19
C PHE A 228 0.51 -22.53 -10.85
N PRO A 229 0.40 -21.79 -9.72
CA PRO A 229 0.00 -22.36 -8.44
C PRO A 229 -1.34 -23.12 -8.49
N ALA A 230 -2.27 -22.69 -9.35
CA ALA A 230 -3.52 -23.41 -9.57
C ALA A 230 -3.33 -24.84 -10.10
N GLU A 231 -2.21 -25.13 -10.75
CA GLU A 231 -1.83 -26.45 -11.27
C GLU A 231 -0.90 -27.18 -10.30
N SER A 232 0.14 -26.48 -9.81
CA SER A 232 1.17 -27.04 -8.91
C SER A 232 1.71 -25.94 -7.98
N GLY A 233 1.12 -25.83 -6.81
CA GLY A 233 1.47 -24.84 -5.79
C GLY A 233 2.03 -25.49 -4.51
N TYR A 234 1.39 -25.23 -3.37
CA TYR A 234 1.85 -25.69 -2.06
C TYR A 234 1.96 -27.22 -2.00
N LEU A 235 3.13 -27.73 -1.63
CA LEU A 235 3.48 -29.15 -1.63
C LEU A 235 3.23 -29.85 -3.00
N GLY A 236 3.35 -29.12 -4.10
CA GLY A 236 3.10 -29.62 -5.45
C GLY A 236 1.63 -29.87 -5.76
N LYS A 237 0.69 -29.39 -4.95
CA LYS A 237 -0.75 -29.58 -5.12
C LYS A 237 -1.42 -28.32 -5.67
N PRO A 238 -2.56 -28.42 -6.37
CA PRO A 238 -3.32 -27.28 -6.84
C PRO A 238 -3.63 -26.30 -5.70
N THR A 239 -3.25 -25.05 -5.86
CA THR A 239 -3.34 -24.03 -4.81
C THR A 239 -3.94 -22.74 -5.36
N ASN A 240 -5.01 -22.27 -4.73
CA ASN A 240 -5.64 -21.01 -5.07
C ASN A 240 -5.26 -19.93 -4.07
N VAL A 241 -4.43 -18.97 -4.51
CA VAL A 241 -3.95 -17.86 -3.68
C VAL A 241 -4.79 -16.61 -3.94
N ASN A 242 -5.39 -16.02 -2.90
CA ASN A 242 -6.15 -14.77 -2.98
C ASN A 242 -5.68 -13.80 -1.90
N ASN A 243 -5.65 -12.52 -2.24
CA ASN A 243 -5.37 -11.43 -1.30
C ASN A 243 -6.57 -11.22 -0.35
N VAL A 244 -6.34 -10.64 0.83
CA VAL A 244 -7.35 -10.38 1.88
C VAL A 244 -8.51 -9.52 1.38
N GLU A 245 -8.23 -8.36 0.76
CA GLU A 245 -9.29 -7.48 0.24
C GLU A 245 -10.11 -8.16 -0.87
N THR A 246 -9.48 -9.01 -1.68
CA THR A 246 -10.19 -9.83 -2.68
C THR A 246 -11.20 -10.74 -1.99
N LEU A 247 -10.78 -11.47 -0.94
CA LEU A 247 -11.66 -12.35 -0.18
C LEU A 247 -12.79 -11.59 0.50
N ALA A 248 -12.54 -10.43 1.11
CA ALA A 248 -13.55 -9.62 1.79
C ALA A 248 -14.72 -9.19 0.89
N ASN A 249 -14.53 -9.18 -0.44
CA ASN A 249 -15.58 -8.90 -1.41
C ASN A 249 -16.47 -10.11 -1.72
N ILE A 250 -16.02 -11.34 -1.48
CA ILE A 250 -16.74 -12.56 -1.89
C ILE A 250 -18.11 -12.69 -1.21
N PRO A 251 -18.24 -12.59 0.13
CA PRO A 251 -19.53 -12.74 0.79
C PRO A 251 -20.59 -11.76 0.27
N ILE A 252 -20.22 -10.50 0.10
CA ILE A 252 -21.17 -9.47 -0.34
C ILE A 252 -21.58 -9.63 -1.82
N ILE A 253 -20.68 -10.12 -2.68
CA ILE A 253 -21.00 -10.45 -4.07
C ILE A 253 -22.04 -11.58 -4.11
N LEU A 254 -21.91 -12.59 -3.28
CA LEU A 254 -22.84 -13.71 -3.23
C LEU A 254 -24.19 -13.31 -2.62
N THR A 255 -24.20 -12.45 -1.60
CA THR A 255 -25.42 -11.98 -0.94
C THR A 255 -26.20 -10.98 -1.80
N LYS A 256 -25.52 -10.00 -2.42
CA LYS A 256 -26.17 -8.94 -3.22
C LYS A 256 -26.31 -9.29 -4.70
N GLY A 257 -25.58 -10.28 -5.18
CA GLY A 257 -25.56 -10.74 -6.56
C GLY A 257 -24.43 -10.16 -7.39
N ALA A 258 -24.00 -10.93 -8.38
CA ALA A 258 -22.92 -10.56 -9.32
C ALA A 258 -23.26 -9.29 -10.10
N ASP A 259 -24.49 -9.17 -10.58
CA ASP A 259 -24.92 -8.06 -11.42
C ASP A 259 -24.91 -6.74 -10.64
N TRP A 260 -25.32 -6.77 -9.34
CA TRP A 260 -25.19 -5.61 -8.48
C TRP A 260 -23.73 -5.14 -8.36
N PHE A 261 -22.79 -6.05 -8.09
CA PHE A 261 -21.37 -5.69 -7.98
C PHE A 261 -20.80 -5.17 -9.31
N ALA A 262 -21.25 -5.74 -10.43
CA ALA A 262 -20.85 -5.34 -11.76
C ALA A 262 -21.35 -3.95 -12.19
N THR A 263 -22.36 -3.39 -11.50
CA THR A 263 -22.80 -1.99 -11.73
C THR A 263 -21.85 -0.96 -11.12
N ILE A 264 -20.97 -1.38 -10.19
CA ILE A 264 -20.02 -0.52 -9.49
C ILE A 264 -18.68 -0.56 -10.22
N GLY A 265 -18.05 0.59 -10.41
CA GLY A 265 -16.74 0.71 -11.04
C GLY A 265 -16.80 1.00 -12.54
N THR A 266 -15.68 0.70 -13.24
CA THR A 266 -15.55 0.92 -14.68
C THR A 266 -15.95 -0.34 -15.47
N GLU A 267 -15.97 -0.25 -16.80
CA GLU A 267 -16.31 -1.38 -17.65
C GLU A 267 -15.39 -2.59 -17.41
N ARG A 268 -14.09 -2.37 -17.24
CA ARG A 268 -13.07 -3.42 -17.10
C ARG A 268 -12.60 -3.66 -15.67
N SER A 269 -12.94 -2.78 -14.74
CA SER A 269 -12.54 -2.87 -13.32
C SER A 269 -13.76 -2.65 -12.43
N LYS A 270 -14.38 -3.77 -12.02
CA LYS A 270 -15.63 -3.76 -11.25
C LYS A 270 -15.39 -3.64 -9.74
N GLY A 271 -16.41 -3.11 -9.05
CA GLY A 271 -16.44 -2.97 -7.60
C GLY A 271 -15.67 -1.76 -7.08
N THR A 272 -15.26 -1.85 -5.83
CA THR A 272 -14.50 -0.83 -5.10
C THR A 272 -13.03 -1.22 -4.93
N LYS A 273 -12.22 -0.26 -4.51
CA LYS A 273 -10.84 -0.49 -4.04
C LYS A 273 -10.59 0.26 -2.76
N VAL A 274 -9.95 -0.40 -1.82
CA VAL A 274 -9.45 0.24 -0.59
C VAL A 274 -8.08 0.84 -0.85
N PHE A 275 -7.90 2.11 -0.46
CA PHE A 275 -6.63 2.82 -0.52
C PHE A 275 -6.17 3.26 0.87
N ALA A 276 -4.89 3.11 1.14
CA ALA A 276 -4.21 3.76 2.25
C ALA A 276 -3.73 5.14 1.79
N LEU A 277 -4.52 6.17 2.10
CA LEU A 277 -4.24 7.55 1.75
C LEU A 277 -3.33 8.17 2.81
N ALA A 278 -2.13 8.59 2.42
CA ALA A 278 -1.10 9.09 3.32
C ALA A 278 -0.27 10.23 2.69
N GLY A 279 0.69 10.74 3.43
CA GLY A 279 1.62 11.78 2.98
C GLY A 279 1.18 13.20 3.34
N LYS A 280 1.33 14.14 2.42
CA LYS A 280 1.11 15.58 2.63
C LYS A 280 -0.34 16.00 2.36
N ILE A 281 -1.28 15.28 2.95
CA ILE A 281 -2.72 15.47 2.77
C ILE A 281 -3.39 15.77 4.11
N ASN A 282 -4.53 16.47 4.12
CA ASN A 282 -5.21 16.86 5.35
C ASN A 282 -5.84 15.65 6.06
N ASN A 283 -6.54 14.79 5.34
CA ASN A 283 -7.19 13.59 5.89
C ASN A 283 -6.40 12.35 5.50
N VAL A 284 -5.69 11.77 6.46
CA VAL A 284 -4.94 10.52 6.32
C VAL A 284 -5.79 9.36 6.83
N GLY A 285 -5.81 8.22 6.13
CA GLY A 285 -6.54 7.03 6.55
C GLY A 285 -6.87 6.08 5.42
N LEU A 286 -7.67 5.04 5.75
CA LEU A 286 -8.23 4.16 4.73
C LEU A 286 -9.46 4.79 4.10
N ILE A 287 -9.50 4.73 2.79
CA ILE A 287 -10.66 5.11 2.00
C ILE A 287 -11.05 3.94 1.09
N GLU A 288 -12.35 3.75 0.90
CA GLU A 288 -12.85 2.78 -0.08
C GLU A 288 -13.76 3.49 -1.07
N VAL A 289 -13.38 3.47 -2.34
CA VAL A 289 -14.06 4.18 -3.42
C VAL A 289 -14.35 3.24 -4.59
N PRO A 290 -15.41 3.51 -5.38
CA PRO A 290 -15.64 2.80 -6.64
C PRO A 290 -14.42 2.91 -7.55
N MET A 291 -14.10 1.83 -8.27
CA MET A 291 -13.16 1.91 -9.38
C MET A 291 -13.63 2.96 -10.38
N GLY A 292 -12.71 3.80 -10.88
CA GLY A 292 -13.04 4.92 -11.77
C GLY A 292 -13.24 6.27 -11.07
N THR A 293 -13.25 6.31 -9.73
CA THR A 293 -13.10 7.57 -8.99
C THR A 293 -11.79 8.25 -9.41
N THR A 294 -11.79 9.55 -9.62
CA THR A 294 -10.59 10.27 -10.07
C THR A 294 -9.60 10.55 -8.94
N LEU A 295 -8.32 10.71 -9.28
CA LEU A 295 -7.32 11.14 -8.30
C LEU A 295 -7.68 12.50 -7.68
N ARG A 296 -8.30 13.39 -8.45
CA ARG A 296 -8.76 14.70 -7.97
C ARG A 296 -9.80 14.55 -6.86
N GLU A 297 -10.81 13.73 -7.07
CA GLU A 297 -11.85 13.45 -6.06
C GLU A 297 -11.25 12.87 -4.79
N VAL A 298 -10.32 11.90 -4.93
CA VAL A 298 -9.65 11.28 -3.78
C VAL A 298 -8.82 12.30 -3.01
N ILE A 299 -7.99 13.10 -3.70
CA ILE A 299 -7.04 14.02 -3.03
C ILE A 299 -7.77 15.22 -2.43
N TYR A 300 -8.65 15.88 -3.20
CA TYR A 300 -9.23 17.15 -2.77
C TYR A 300 -10.56 17.02 -2.06
N GLU A 301 -11.41 16.07 -2.45
CA GLU A 301 -12.74 15.98 -1.90
C GLU A 301 -12.82 15.05 -0.68
N ILE A 302 -12.14 13.89 -0.74
CA ILE A 302 -12.07 12.96 0.38
C ILE A 302 -10.89 13.30 1.28
N GLY A 303 -9.72 13.45 0.71
CA GLY A 303 -8.48 13.78 1.41
C GLY A 303 -8.40 15.21 1.95
N GLY A 304 -9.32 16.08 1.53
CA GLY A 304 -9.41 17.46 2.03
C GLY A 304 -8.31 18.39 1.50
N GLY A 305 -7.60 17.98 0.45
CA GLY A 305 -6.53 18.76 -0.18
C GLY A 305 -5.18 18.68 0.55
N ILE A 306 -4.22 19.43 0.06
CA ILE A 306 -2.84 19.39 0.53
C ILE A 306 -2.69 20.09 1.88
N LYS A 307 -1.95 19.49 2.77
CA LYS A 307 -1.73 19.96 4.14
C LYS A 307 -1.08 21.35 4.13
N GLY A 308 -1.62 22.26 4.95
CA GLY A 308 -1.10 23.61 5.09
C GLY A 308 -1.34 24.52 3.88
N GLY A 309 -2.26 24.16 2.97
CA GLY A 309 -2.58 24.97 1.79
C GLY A 309 -1.47 25.03 0.73
N LYS A 310 -0.49 24.13 0.82
CA LYS A 310 0.59 24.04 -0.17
C LYS A 310 0.08 23.50 -1.51
N LYS A 311 0.93 23.60 -2.54
CA LYS A 311 0.61 23.09 -3.86
C LYS A 311 0.81 21.57 -3.93
N PHE A 312 -0.10 20.89 -4.60
CA PHE A 312 0.07 19.51 -4.99
C PHE A 312 1.26 19.38 -5.94
N LYS A 313 2.10 18.40 -5.74
CA LYS A 313 3.23 18.09 -6.61
C LYS A 313 3.04 16.76 -7.33
N ALA A 314 2.78 15.72 -6.56
CA ALA A 314 2.62 14.38 -7.10
C ALA A 314 1.91 13.45 -6.12
N VAL A 315 1.47 12.30 -6.63
CA VAL A 315 1.02 11.18 -5.83
C VAL A 315 1.69 9.90 -6.32
N GLN A 316 2.30 9.15 -5.41
CA GLN A 316 2.77 7.80 -5.68
C GLN A 316 1.61 6.83 -5.47
N THR A 317 1.24 6.07 -6.49
CA THR A 317 0.25 4.99 -6.40
C THR A 317 0.94 3.65 -6.55
N GLY A 318 0.39 2.59 -5.95
CA GLY A 318 0.92 1.24 -6.06
C GLY A 318 2.24 0.98 -5.31
N GLY A 319 2.59 1.83 -4.34
CA GLY A 319 3.80 1.66 -3.53
C GLY A 319 5.09 1.62 -4.35
N PRO A 320 6.08 0.79 -3.98
CA PRO A 320 7.37 0.68 -4.68
C PRO A 320 7.26 0.08 -6.08
N SER A 321 6.12 -0.54 -6.40
CA SER A 321 5.86 -1.13 -7.73
C SER A 321 5.21 -0.16 -8.71
N GLY A 322 4.62 0.93 -8.21
CA GLY A 322 3.90 1.90 -9.01
C GLY A 322 4.75 3.07 -9.49
N GLY A 323 4.08 4.11 -9.96
CA GLY A 323 4.71 5.31 -10.49
C GLY A 323 4.17 6.59 -9.84
N CYS A 324 4.88 7.66 -10.08
CA CYS A 324 4.59 8.98 -9.58
C CYS A 324 3.75 9.76 -10.58
N LEU A 325 2.52 10.09 -10.20
CA LEU A 325 1.55 10.82 -11.03
C LEU A 325 1.48 12.29 -10.63
N THR A 326 1.39 13.18 -11.61
CA THR A 326 1.46 14.63 -11.44
C THR A 326 0.11 15.30 -11.68
N GLU A 327 0.06 16.62 -11.63
CA GLU A 327 -1.16 17.42 -11.83
C GLU A 327 -1.90 17.07 -13.14
N LYS A 328 -1.18 16.76 -14.22
CA LYS A 328 -1.78 16.34 -15.51
C LYS A 328 -2.60 15.05 -15.42
N HIS A 329 -2.41 14.27 -14.36
CA HIS A 329 -3.10 13.00 -14.15
C HIS A 329 -4.23 13.07 -13.11
N LEU A 330 -4.53 14.25 -12.54
CA LEU A 330 -5.53 14.37 -11.48
C LEU A 330 -6.92 13.88 -11.90
N ASP A 331 -7.27 14.02 -13.17
CA ASP A 331 -8.56 13.60 -13.71
C ASP A 331 -8.54 12.16 -14.27
N THR A 332 -7.42 11.44 -14.07
CA THR A 332 -7.33 10.01 -14.44
C THR A 332 -8.24 9.18 -13.52
N PRO A 333 -9.15 8.38 -14.09
CA PRO A 333 -9.92 7.41 -13.31
C PRO A 333 -9.00 6.35 -12.69
N ILE A 334 -9.19 6.08 -11.41
CA ILE A 334 -8.37 5.09 -10.68
C ILE A 334 -8.93 3.70 -10.97
N ASP A 335 -8.33 3.01 -11.92
CA ASP A 335 -8.55 1.59 -12.19
C ASP A 335 -7.27 0.92 -12.69
N PHE A 336 -7.30 -0.39 -12.91
CA PHE A 336 -6.10 -1.15 -13.29
C PHE A 336 -5.51 -0.70 -14.62
N ASP A 337 -6.36 -0.46 -15.61
CA ASP A 337 -5.92 -0.19 -16.97
C ASP A 337 -5.50 1.29 -17.16
N ASN A 338 -6.27 2.23 -16.58
CA ASN A 338 -5.96 3.66 -16.68
C ASN A 338 -4.67 4.04 -15.91
N LEU A 339 -4.47 3.48 -14.70
CA LEU A 339 -3.23 3.72 -13.96
C LEU A 339 -2.01 3.15 -14.69
N LEU A 340 -2.15 1.98 -15.33
CA LEU A 340 -1.07 1.40 -16.13
C LEU A 340 -0.73 2.28 -17.33
N SER A 341 -1.75 2.80 -18.04
CA SER A 341 -1.58 3.72 -19.16
C SER A 341 -0.96 5.06 -18.75
N ALA A 342 -1.18 5.49 -17.51
CA ALA A 342 -0.56 6.69 -16.94
C ALA A 342 0.88 6.48 -16.42
N GLY A 343 1.47 5.29 -16.65
CA GLY A 343 2.83 4.97 -16.21
C GLY A 343 2.96 4.58 -14.72
N SER A 344 1.82 4.22 -14.10
CA SER A 344 1.79 3.72 -12.72
C SER A 344 1.09 2.38 -12.64
N MET A 345 0.64 1.97 -11.47
CA MET A 345 -0.21 0.79 -11.28
C MET A 345 -1.06 0.90 -10.00
N MET A 346 -2.06 0.03 -9.90
CA MET A 346 -2.91 -0.04 -8.72
C MET A 346 -2.13 -0.47 -7.47
N GLY A 347 -1.27 -1.48 -7.62
CA GLY A 347 -0.59 -2.10 -6.50
C GLY A 347 -1.57 -2.64 -5.47
N SER A 348 -1.14 -2.74 -4.22
CA SER A 348 -2.02 -3.11 -3.10
C SER A 348 -3.02 -2.02 -2.72
N GLY A 349 -2.77 -0.75 -3.10
CA GLY A 349 -3.64 0.40 -2.81
C GLY A 349 -2.95 1.48 -1.97
N GLY A 350 -1.62 1.44 -1.84
CA GLY A 350 -0.86 2.53 -1.25
C GLY A 350 -0.97 3.80 -2.09
N MET A 351 -1.27 4.94 -1.46
CA MET A 351 -1.40 6.24 -2.11
C MET A 351 -0.72 7.31 -1.24
N ILE A 352 0.46 7.78 -1.66
CA ILE A 352 1.25 8.75 -0.91
C ILE A 352 1.29 10.07 -1.65
N VAL A 353 0.65 11.07 -1.07
CA VAL A 353 0.55 12.42 -1.64
C VAL A 353 1.74 13.28 -1.22
N MET A 354 2.31 14.01 -2.17
CA MET A 354 3.48 14.87 -2.02
C MET A 354 3.14 16.32 -2.35
N ASP A 355 3.76 17.25 -1.63
CA ASP A 355 3.66 18.70 -1.85
C ASP A 355 4.91 19.28 -2.53
N GLU A 356 4.88 20.59 -2.77
CA GLU A 356 5.96 21.33 -3.43
C GLU A 356 7.33 21.25 -2.72
N ASP A 357 7.37 20.87 -1.45
CA ASP A 357 8.61 20.73 -0.67
C ASP A 357 9.24 19.33 -0.78
N ASP A 358 8.61 18.39 -1.49
CA ASP A 358 9.19 17.06 -1.67
C ASP A 358 10.16 17.02 -2.86
N CYS A 359 11.34 16.43 -2.64
CA CYS A 359 12.35 16.22 -3.68
C CYS A 359 12.08 14.89 -4.40
N MET A 360 11.77 14.96 -5.69
CA MET A 360 11.40 13.77 -6.45
C MET A 360 12.56 12.80 -6.66
N VAL A 361 13.79 13.28 -6.72
CA VAL A 361 15.00 12.42 -6.74
C VAL A 361 15.14 11.64 -5.43
N SER A 362 14.86 12.30 -4.30
CA SER A 362 14.90 11.65 -2.98
C SER A 362 13.77 10.64 -2.79
N VAL A 363 12.59 10.92 -3.35
CA VAL A 363 11.44 10.00 -3.36
C VAL A 363 11.77 8.74 -4.18
N ALA A 364 12.31 8.89 -5.38
CA ALA A 364 12.75 7.76 -6.20
C ALA A 364 13.81 6.91 -5.48
N ARG A 365 14.76 7.57 -4.84
CA ARG A 365 15.79 6.90 -4.04
C ARG A 365 15.19 6.09 -2.88
N PHE A 366 14.23 6.64 -2.16
CA PHE A 366 13.56 5.96 -1.04
C PHE A 366 12.88 4.66 -1.48
N TYR A 367 12.09 4.69 -2.56
CA TYR A 367 11.41 3.48 -3.05
C TYR A 367 12.38 2.43 -3.60
N LEU A 368 13.45 2.88 -4.25
CA LEU A 368 14.44 1.97 -4.79
C LEU A 368 15.30 1.34 -3.69
N ASP A 369 15.64 2.10 -2.64
CA ASP A 369 16.35 1.61 -1.46
C ASP A 369 15.55 0.48 -0.77
N PHE A 370 14.27 0.71 -0.52
CA PHE A 370 13.34 -0.31 -0.04
C PHE A 370 13.36 -1.56 -0.94
N THR A 371 13.29 -1.39 -2.26
CA THR A 371 13.28 -2.54 -3.17
C THR A 371 14.60 -3.30 -3.19
N VAL A 372 15.73 -2.62 -3.00
CA VAL A 372 17.06 -3.25 -2.88
C VAL A 372 17.13 -4.12 -1.62
N GLU A 373 16.61 -3.62 -0.50
CA GLU A 373 16.57 -4.36 0.77
C GLU A 373 15.65 -5.57 0.70
N GLU A 374 14.50 -5.45 0.02
CA GLU A 374 13.46 -6.49 -0.11
C GLU A 374 13.69 -7.49 -1.26
N SER A 375 14.75 -7.31 -2.04
CA SER A 375 15.09 -8.22 -3.13
C SER A 375 15.49 -9.61 -2.60
N CYS A 376 14.87 -10.68 -3.12
CA CYS A 376 15.29 -12.05 -2.79
C CYS A 376 16.72 -12.40 -3.27
N GLY A 377 17.30 -11.59 -4.16
CA GLY A 377 18.65 -11.79 -4.68
C GLY A 377 18.80 -12.89 -5.73
N LYS A 378 17.72 -13.50 -6.21
CA LYS A 378 17.79 -14.63 -7.15
C LYS A 378 18.28 -14.23 -8.54
N CYS A 379 17.66 -13.25 -9.18
CA CYS A 379 18.02 -12.84 -10.54
C CYS A 379 18.96 -11.64 -10.58
N THR A 380 19.92 -11.66 -11.51
CA THR A 380 20.94 -10.61 -11.64
C THR A 380 20.37 -9.22 -11.93
N PRO A 381 19.35 -9.05 -12.81
CA PRO A 381 18.79 -7.72 -13.08
C PRO A 381 18.27 -7.03 -11.81
N CYS A 382 17.53 -7.73 -10.96
CA CYS A 382 17.04 -7.19 -9.70
C CYS A 382 18.18 -7.01 -8.68
N ARG A 383 18.95 -8.09 -8.38
CA ARG A 383 19.98 -8.06 -7.33
C ARG A 383 21.08 -7.03 -7.58
N ILE A 384 21.60 -6.97 -8.81
CA ILE A 384 22.72 -6.08 -9.15
C ILE A 384 22.23 -4.79 -9.76
N GLY A 385 21.23 -4.87 -10.67
CA GLY A 385 20.75 -3.69 -11.39
C GLY A 385 20.13 -2.66 -10.46
N ASN A 386 19.23 -3.05 -9.56
CA ASN A 386 18.62 -2.11 -8.58
C ASN A 386 19.68 -1.47 -7.67
N LYS A 387 20.69 -2.23 -7.25
CA LYS A 387 21.80 -1.69 -6.46
C LYS A 387 22.59 -0.63 -7.25
N ARG A 388 22.83 -0.86 -8.54
CA ARG A 388 23.50 0.14 -9.40
C ARG A 388 22.64 1.38 -9.63
N LEU A 389 21.33 1.22 -9.84
CA LEU A 389 20.42 2.37 -9.89
C LEU A 389 20.45 3.18 -8.59
N LEU A 390 20.44 2.51 -7.43
CA LEU A 390 20.50 3.18 -6.13
C LEU A 390 21.81 3.93 -5.92
N GLU A 391 22.93 3.35 -6.33
CA GLU A 391 24.25 4.02 -6.32
C GLU A 391 24.26 5.30 -7.17
N LEU A 392 23.60 5.28 -8.34
CA LEU A 392 23.45 6.46 -9.18
C LEU A 392 22.60 7.54 -8.51
N LEU A 393 21.46 7.18 -7.91
CA LEU A 393 20.61 8.12 -7.18
C LEU A 393 21.32 8.70 -5.95
N ASN A 394 22.08 7.89 -5.22
CA ASN A 394 22.92 8.37 -4.12
C ASN A 394 23.97 9.38 -4.64
N LYS A 395 24.66 9.05 -5.74
CA LYS A 395 25.63 9.94 -6.38
C LYS A 395 24.99 11.29 -6.77
N ILE A 396 23.77 11.27 -7.31
CA ILE A 396 23.03 12.48 -7.71
C ILE A 396 22.65 13.30 -6.48
N THR A 397 22.05 12.69 -5.46
CA THR A 397 21.63 13.39 -4.22
C THR A 397 22.81 13.87 -3.37
N GLU A 398 24.01 13.32 -3.58
CA GLU A 398 25.26 13.78 -2.98
C GLU A 398 25.94 14.92 -3.77
N GLY A 399 25.38 15.33 -4.91
CA GLY A 399 25.95 16.39 -5.75
C GLY A 399 27.09 15.94 -6.66
N LYS A 400 27.37 14.64 -6.72
CA LYS A 400 28.43 14.04 -7.56
C LYS A 400 27.91 13.53 -8.91
N GLY A 401 26.59 13.58 -9.13
CA GLY A 401 25.92 13.13 -10.35
C GLY A 401 26.31 13.96 -11.56
N THR A 402 26.19 13.34 -12.74
CA THR A 402 26.43 13.95 -14.07
C THR A 402 25.23 13.70 -14.98
N GLU A 403 25.09 14.44 -16.08
CA GLU A 403 24.01 14.20 -17.06
C GLU A 403 24.02 12.79 -17.61
N LYS A 404 25.22 12.23 -17.85
CA LYS A 404 25.38 10.83 -18.30
C LYS A 404 24.79 9.81 -17.29
N ASP A 405 24.76 10.13 -16.00
CA ASP A 405 24.17 9.27 -15.00
C ASP A 405 22.63 9.20 -15.16
N LEU A 406 21.99 10.24 -15.69
CA LEU A 406 20.55 10.26 -16.00
C LEU A 406 20.21 9.33 -17.17
N ASP A 407 21.03 9.36 -18.23
CA ASP A 407 20.88 8.42 -19.37
C ASP A 407 21.06 6.97 -18.91
N THR A 408 22.00 6.75 -17.98
CA THR A 408 22.25 5.42 -17.41
C THR A 408 21.08 4.98 -16.53
N LEU A 409 20.47 5.88 -15.74
CA LEU A 409 19.27 5.57 -14.95
C LEU A 409 18.12 5.11 -15.85
N ALA A 410 17.84 5.83 -16.93
CA ALA A 410 16.78 5.50 -17.87
C ALA A 410 17.04 4.13 -18.54
N THR A 411 18.23 3.94 -19.10
CA THR A 411 18.59 2.71 -19.83
C THR A 411 18.61 1.50 -18.92
N LEU A 412 19.29 1.59 -17.78
CA LEU A 412 19.39 0.48 -16.83
C LEU A 412 18.04 0.16 -16.20
N GLY A 413 17.23 1.17 -15.88
CA GLY A 413 15.87 0.99 -15.38
C GLY A 413 15.03 0.17 -16.35
N GLN A 414 15.06 0.52 -17.65
CA GLN A 414 14.33 -0.25 -18.67
C GLN A 414 14.84 -1.69 -18.80
N VAL A 415 16.16 -1.90 -18.80
CA VAL A 415 16.74 -3.26 -18.85
C VAL A 415 16.27 -4.11 -17.66
N ILE A 416 16.26 -3.56 -16.44
CA ILE A 416 15.79 -4.30 -15.27
C ILE A 416 14.31 -4.66 -15.42
N LYS A 417 13.49 -3.72 -15.87
CA LYS A 417 12.04 -3.90 -16.10
C LYS A 417 11.77 -5.05 -17.07
N ASP A 418 12.54 -5.14 -18.15
CA ASP A 418 12.31 -6.10 -19.23
C ASP A 418 12.91 -7.49 -18.93
N THR A 419 13.89 -7.59 -18.02
CA THR A 419 14.69 -8.82 -17.84
C THR A 419 14.59 -9.44 -16.44
N ALA A 420 13.98 -8.76 -15.47
CA ALA A 420 13.81 -9.31 -14.13
C ALA A 420 12.80 -10.47 -14.11
N LEU A 421 13.04 -11.45 -13.22
CA LEU A 421 12.31 -12.72 -13.18
C LEU A 421 10.84 -12.57 -12.71
N CYS A 422 10.57 -11.68 -11.76
CA CYS A 422 9.27 -11.55 -11.11
C CYS A 422 8.80 -10.08 -11.04
N GLY A 423 7.54 -9.89 -10.67
CA GLY A 423 6.92 -8.58 -10.58
C GLY A 423 7.69 -7.57 -9.73
N LEU A 424 8.29 -8.00 -8.60
CA LEU A 424 9.09 -7.10 -7.76
C LEU A 424 10.24 -6.47 -8.57
N GLY A 425 11.04 -7.27 -9.25
CA GLY A 425 12.15 -6.76 -10.06
C GLY A 425 11.70 -6.00 -11.30
N GLN A 426 10.62 -6.45 -11.97
CA GLN A 426 10.07 -5.81 -13.17
C GLN A 426 9.47 -4.43 -12.87
N THR A 427 8.97 -4.22 -11.68
CA THR A 427 8.33 -2.95 -11.29
C THR A 427 9.24 -2.03 -10.46
N SER A 428 10.32 -2.54 -9.89
CA SER A 428 11.24 -1.77 -9.04
C SER A 428 11.78 -0.48 -9.67
N PRO A 429 12.02 -0.37 -11.00
CA PRO A 429 12.47 0.86 -11.61
C PRO A 429 11.35 1.88 -11.85
N ASN A 430 10.06 1.51 -11.72
CA ASN A 430 8.94 2.40 -12.04
C ASN A 430 8.98 3.75 -11.31
N PRO A 431 9.24 3.82 -9.97
CA PRO A 431 9.37 5.10 -9.29
C PRO A 431 10.50 5.96 -9.85
N VAL A 432 11.63 5.36 -10.23
CA VAL A 432 12.76 6.05 -10.83
C VAL A 432 12.41 6.59 -12.21
N LEU A 433 11.88 5.74 -13.08
CA LEU A 433 11.55 6.09 -14.46
C LEU A 433 10.44 7.16 -14.52
N SER A 434 9.37 7.00 -13.72
CA SER A 434 8.27 7.95 -13.68
C SER A 434 8.66 9.31 -13.10
N THR A 435 9.53 9.35 -12.10
CA THR A 435 10.04 10.63 -11.58
C THR A 435 11.04 11.27 -12.52
N LEU A 436 11.88 10.50 -13.18
CA LEU A 436 12.81 11.01 -14.20
C LEU A 436 12.05 11.62 -15.38
N ASP A 437 10.97 10.98 -15.84
CA ASP A 437 10.15 11.48 -16.93
C ASP A 437 9.35 12.75 -16.55
N ASN A 438 8.70 12.74 -15.39
CA ASN A 438 7.82 13.83 -14.99
C ASN A 438 8.53 15.02 -14.33
N PHE A 439 9.76 14.87 -13.83
CA PHE A 439 10.52 15.87 -13.08
C PHE A 439 11.99 15.94 -13.54
N TYR A 440 12.22 15.78 -14.83
CA TYR A 440 13.56 15.83 -15.42
C TYR A 440 14.33 17.09 -15.06
N ASP A 441 13.65 18.23 -14.94
CA ASP A 441 14.21 19.51 -14.52
C ASP A 441 14.80 19.45 -13.10
N GLU A 442 14.16 18.74 -12.15
CA GLU A 442 14.71 18.56 -10.81
C GLU A 442 15.98 17.69 -10.82
N TYR A 443 16.00 16.65 -11.66
CA TYR A 443 17.22 15.85 -11.84
C TYR A 443 18.35 16.69 -12.45
N MET A 444 18.06 17.53 -13.43
CA MET A 444 19.04 18.43 -14.02
C MET A 444 19.59 19.46 -13.03
N GLU A 445 18.76 20.03 -12.15
CA GLU A 445 19.23 20.88 -11.05
C GLU A 445 20.23 20.16 -10.14
N HIS A 446 19.94 18.88 -9.79
CA HIS A 446 20.84 18.10 -8.95
C HIS A 446 22.18 17.80 -9.63
N VAL A 447 22.17 17.49 -10.94
CA VAL A 447 23.41 17.09 -11.65
C VAL A 447 24.19 18.24 -12.24
N ARG A 448 23.51 19.30 -12.72
CA ARG A 448 24.15 20.45 -13.35
C ARG A 448 24.39 21.61 -12.37
N ASP A 449 23.32 22.04 -11.71
CA ASP A 449 23.35 23.24 -10.88
C ASP A 449 23.81 22.92 -9.44
N LYS A 450 23.89 21.64 -9.08
CA LYS A 450 24.26 21.15 -7.74
C LYS A 450 23.40 21.71 -6.61
N THR A 451 22.11 21.88 -6.90
CA THR A 451 21.10 22.42 -5.97
C THR A 451 19.92 21.48 -5.84
N CYS A 452 19.18 21.62 -4.74
CA CYS A 452 17.93 20.92 -4.50
C CYS A 452 16.86 21.95 -4.11
N ARG A 453 15.93 22.25 -5.02
CA ARG A 453 14.87 23.27 -4.79
C ARG A 453 14.03 22.97 -3.55
N SER A 454 13.83 21.69 -3.23
CA SER A 454 13.08 21.23 -2.06
C SER A 454 13.93 21.19 -0.77
N LYS A 455 15.22 21.48 -0.84
CA LYS A 455 16.17 21.54 0.29
C LYS A 455 16.23 20.24 1.11
N GLN A 456 15.87 19.10 0.56
CA GLN A 456 15.91 17.79 1.23
C GLN A 456 17.27 17.10 1.09
N CYS A 457 17.98 17.32 -0.02
CA CYS A 457 19.28 16.69 -0.27
C CYS A 457 20.39 17.45 0.46
N LYS A 458 20.72 17.00 1.68
CA LYS A 458 21.66 17.70 2.59
C LYS A 458 22.99 18.04 1.94
N SER A 459 23.50 17.18 1.07
CA SER A 459 24.79 17.40 0.38
C SER A 459 24.75 18.55 -0.65
N LEU A 460 23.57 18.95 -1.09
CA LEU A 460 23.35 20.03 -2.03
C LEU A 460 22.98 21.36 -1.35
N LEU A 461 22.80 21.37 -0.02
CA LEU A 461 22.48 22.59 0.70
C LEU A 461 23.69 23.52 0.78
N THR A 462 23.46 24.80 0.59
CA THR A 462 24.44 25.85 0.84
C THR A 462 23.97 26.72 1.99
N TYR A 463 24.80 26.82 3.03
CA TYR A 463 24.52 27.67 4.19
C TYR A 463 25.27 28.99 4.03
N THR A 464 24.55 30.10 4.12
CA THR A 464 25.09 31.46 4.05
C THR A 464 24.63 32.27 5.26
N ILE A 465 25.37 33.34 5.59
CA ILE A 465 24.99 34.26 6.66
C ILE A 465 24.60 35.59 6.02
N SER A 466 23.34 36.04 6.25
CA SER A 466 22.90 37.38 5.85
C SER A 466 23.65 38.43 6.64
N PRO A 467 24.43 39.31 5.98
CA PRO A 467 25.13 40.38 6.66
C PRO A 467 24.19 41.34 7.40
N GLU A 468 22.99 41.55 6.84
CA GLU A 468 21.98 42.49 7.37
C GLU A 468 21.36 42.01 8.67
N ARG A 469 21.21 40.66 8.83
CA ARG A 469 20.62 40.04 10.02
C ARG A 469 21.66 39.63 11.04
N CYS A 470 22.92 39.50 10.65
CA CYS A 470 23.98 39.02 11.53
C CYS A 470 24.55 40.14 12.42
N ILE A 471 24.33 40.09 13.71
CA ILE A 471 24.87 41.04 14.69
C ILE A 471 26.26 40.69 15.18
N GLY A 472 26.89 39.61 14.71
CA GLY A 472 28.23 39.21 15.10
C GLY A 472 28.33 38.65 16.52
N CYS A 473 27.31 37.95 17.04
CA CYS A 473 27.28 37.38 18.39
C CYS A 473 28.21 36.19 18.59
N HIS A 474 28.88 35.71 17.56
CA HIS A 474 29.86 34.62 17.56
C HIS A 474 29.33 33.23 17.95
N LEU A 475 28.03 33.09 18.23
CA LEU A 475 27.46 31.85 18.76
C LEU A 475 27.51 30.71 17.70
N CYS A 476 27.24 31.00 16.43
CA CYS A 476 27.31 30.03 15.33
C CYS A 476 28.74 29.53 15.09
N ALA A 477 29.76 30.39 15.17
CA ALA A 477 31.16 30.01 15.02
C ALA A 477 31.64 29.12 16.18
N LYS A 478 31.30 29.49 17.43
CA LYS A 478 31.67 28.71 18.62
C LYS A 478 31.05 27.30 18.63
N ASN A 479 29.92 27.09 18.00
CA ASN A 479 29.24 25.80 17.93
C ASN A 479 29.41 25.06 16.58
N CYS A 480 30.28 25.54 15.70
CA CYS A 480 30.53 24.88 14.43
C CYS A 480 31.50 23.70 14.63
N PRO A 481 31.06 22.43 14.42
CA PRO A 481 31.94 21.28 14.64
C PRO A 481 33.05 21.14 13.58
N ALA A 482 32.94 21.88 12.46
CA ALA A 482 33.90 21.86 11.35
C ALA A 482 34.73 23.16 11.27
N ASP A 483 34.61 24.06 12.22
CA ASP A 483 35.28 25.37 12.21
C ASP A 483 35.10 26.15 10.89
N ALA A 484 33.95 25.93 10.23
CA ALA A 484 33.63 26.50 8.93
C ALA A 484 33.14 27.97 8.98
N ILE A 485 33.01 28.56 10.19
CA ILE A 485 32.43 29.90 10.36
C ILE A 485 33.47 30.83 10.97
N SER A 486 33.77 31.91 10.26
CA SER A 486 34.72 32.94 10.70
C SER A 486 34.07 34.32 10.78
N GLY A 487 34.60 35.20 11.59
CA GLY A 487 34.15 36.58 11.77
C GLY A 487 34.58 37.17 13.10
N LEU A 488 34.58 38.49 13.17
CA LEU A 488 34.87 39.21 14.42
C LEU A 488 33.60 39.48 15.21
N VAL A 489 33.71 39.53 16.50
CA VAL A 489 32.58 39.89 17.40
C VAL A 489 32.03 41.25 17.01
N ARG A 490 30.72 41.40 16.95
CA ARG A 490 29.96 42.58 16.47
C ARG A 490 30.12 42.90 14.98
N LYS A 491 30.66 41.95 14.18
CA LYS A 491 30.67 42.06 12.70
C LYS A 491 30.01 40.81 12.10
N PRO A 492 29.41 40.93 10.94
CA PRO A 492 28.83 39.78 10.24
C PRO A 492 29.86 38.64 10.07
N HIS A 493 29.43 37.41 10.31
CA HIS A 493 30.24 36.23 10.11
C HIS A 493 30.03 35.66 8.69
N VAL A 494 30.97 34.83 8.25
CA VAL A 494 30.93 34.17 6.95
C VAL A 494 31.12 32.66 7.13
N ILE A 495 30.42 31.85 6.35
CA ILE A 495 30.60 30.40 6.28
C ILE A 495 31.51 30.08 5.09
N ALA A 496 32.56 29.30 5.32
CA ALA A 496 33.42 28.74 4.28
C ALA A 496 32.74 27.47 3.70
N PRO A 497 32.27 27.48 2.45
CA PRO A 497 31.50 26.38 1.87
C PRO A 497 32.29 25.06 1.80
N ASP A 498 33.60 25.15 1.56
CA ASP A 498 34.54 24.03 1.46
C ASP A 498 34.76 23.30 2.80
N LYS A 499 34.64 23.99 3.92
CA LYS A 499 34.73 23.41 5.26
C LYS A 499 33.40 23.00 5.86
N CYS A 500 32.29 23.51 5.31
CA CYS A 500 30.96 23.29 5.87
C CYS A 500 30.47 21.86 5.64
N ILE A 501 30.29 21.08 6.71
CA ILE A 501 29.71 19.73 6.69
C ILE A 501 28.18 19.72 6.64
N LYS A 502 27.55 20.87 6.46
CA LYS A 502 26.09 21.02 6.25
C LYS A 502 25.21 20.44 7.37
N CYS A 503 25.70 20.44 8.60
CA CYS A 503 25.02 19.85 9.76
C CYS A 503 23.83 20.67 10.31
N GLY A 504 23.66 21.93 9.89
CA GLY A 504 22.57 22.82 10.34
C GLY A 504 22.71 23.40 11.75
N MET A 505 23.75 23.07 12.50
CA MET A 505 23.95 23.52 13.89
C MET A 505 23.94 25.04 14.02
N CYS A 506 24.57 25.75 13.10
CA CYS A 506 24.59 27.21 13.06
C CYS A 506 23.19 27.81 12.95
N MET A 507 22.32 27.22 12.13
CA MET A 507 20.92 27.66 11.96
C MET A 507 20.12 27.45 13.24
N ALA A 508 20.22 26.26 13.86
CA ALA A 508 19.53 25.93 15.11
C ALA A 508 19.95 26.84 16.29
N ARG A 509 21.17 27.40 16.26
CA ARG A 509 21.71 28.27 17.32
C ARG A 509 21.55 29.77 17.02
N CYS A 510 21.15 30.15 15.81
CA CYS A 510 21.03 31.56 15.45
C CYS A 510 19.70 32.17 15.91
N LYS A 511 19.71 32.97 16.97
CA LYS A 511 18.52 33.67 17.48
C LYS A 511 18.03 34.81 16.56
N PHE A 512 18.82 35.22 15.60
CA PHE A 512 18.56 36.37 14.72
C PHE A 512 18.10 35.93 13.31
N ASN A 513 17.88 34.63 13.10
CA ASN A 513 17.50 34.06 11.80
C ASN A 513 18.41 34.56 10.65
N ALA A 514 19.71 34.76 10.96
CA ALA A 514 20.68 35.26 10.00
C ALA A 514 21.25 34.15 9.09
N ILE A 515 21.05 32.86 9.42
CA ILE A 515 21.51 31.75 8.59
C ILE A 515 20.46 31.45 7.53
N LEU A 516 20.86 31.56 6.28
CA LEU A 516 20.05 31.24 5.11
C LEU A 516 20.49 29.89 4.55
N VAL A 517 19.54 29.12 4.02
CA VAL A 517 19.78 27.83 3.39
C VAL A 517 19.24 27.89 1.95
N CYS A 518 20.12 27.67 1.01
CA CYS A 518 19.80 27.60 -0.42
C CYS A 518 20.04 26.19 -0.94
#